data_a5612ed51fa85ba26821918b3c2f581e
#
_entry.id   a5612ed51fa85ba26821918b3c2f581e
#
_cell.length_a   1.000
_cell.length_b   1.000
_cell.length_c   1.000
_cell.angle_alpha   90.00
_cell.angle_beta   90.00
_cell.angle_gamma   90.00
#
_symmetry.space_group_name_H-M   'P 1'
#
loop_
_entity.id
_entity.type
_entity.pdbx_description
1 polymer ?
#
loop_
_entity_poly.entity_id
_entity_poly.type
_entity_poly.pdbx_seq_one_letter_code
_entity_poly.pdbx_strand_id
1 'polypeptide(L)'
;NANTAWMIDKTYSNTEYAKYTLGVKDTIGTEHTNLNVRTQATTSSTKIHTTKKYSNQSFIILGKENDFYKVQSDAVLTDDRSSIASVGNYDYDKMYVYVSANYVEVVLEGKNGIGKNEEVKVPDSVKDAVEYEGCVQGSGWNDYVQNGQIAGTTGQNLALNAVKINIKNLEQVGIEYRSHVSNVGWQNVVTDGQTSGDESQSNWIEAIQVKLSGDKASDYDIYYRSHVAEMGWLDWAKNGELSGTQGYAYAVQAI
;
A
#
# COMPACT_ATOMS: atom_id res chain seq x y z
N ASN A 1 -9.83 -10.54 24.25
CA ASN A 1 -8.56 -10.17 23.58
C ASN A 1 -8.83 -8.96 22.70
N ALA A 2 -8.33 -7.79 23.09
CA ALA A 2 -8.53 -6.53 22.36
C ALA A 2 -8.01 -6.54 20.90
N ASN A 3 -7.21 -7.54 20.53
CA ASN A 3 -6.67 -7.67 19.19
C ASN A 3 -7.65 -8.20 18.14
N THR A 4 -8.76 -8.79 18.54
CA THR A 4 -9.78 -9.30 17.60
C THR A 4 -10.83 -8.25 17.22
N ALA A 5 -10.97 -7.19 18.03
CA ALA A 5 -11.95 -6.13 17.80
C ALA A 5 -11.71 -5.28 16.53
N TRP A 6 -10.54 -5.42 15.91
CA TRP A 6 -10.09 -4.59 14.80
C TRP A 6 -9.84 -5.38 13.51
N MET A 7 -10.04 -6.70 13.56
CA MET A 7 -9.91 -7.54 12.37
C MET A 7 -11.14 -7.39 11.50
N ILE A 8 -10.94 -7.31 10.20
CA ILE A 8 -12.03 -7.37 9.24
C ILE A 8 -12.65 -8.76 9.30
N ASP A 9 -13.95 -8.81 9.45
CA ASP A 9 -14.70 -10.01 9.13
C ASP A 9 -14.56 -10.27 7.62
N LYS A 10 -13.89 -11.37 7.26
CA LYS A 10 -13.68 -11.78 5.87
C LYS A 10 -14.99 -11.98 5.08
N THR A 11 -16.12 -12.08 5.78
CA THR A 11 -17.43 -12.19 5.14
C THR A 11 -17.94 -10.87 4.55
N TYR A 12 -17.32 -9.74 4.92
CA TYR A 12 -17.66 -8.41 4.42
C TYR A 12 -16.87 -8.07 3.15
N SER A 13 -16.97 -8.89 2.15
CA SER A 13 -16.43 -8.59 0.81
C SER A 13 -17.39 -7.68 0.01
N ASN A 14 -17.94 -6.64 0.64
CA ASN A 14 -18.80 -5.73 -0.08
C ASN A 14 -17.95 -4.82 -0.96
N THR A 15 -18.12 -4.95 -2.27
CA THR A 15 -17.46 -4.15 -3.31
C THR A 15 -17.83 -2.66 -3.28
N GLU A 16 -18.67 -2.22 -2.34
CA GLU A 16 -19.04 -0.80 -2.19
C GLU A 16 -18.01 0.01 -1.39
N TYR A 17 -17.17 -0.66 -0.61
CA TYR A 17 -16.20 -0.01 0.26
C TYR A 17 -14.77 -0.33 -0.16
N ALA A 18 -13.89 0.66 -0.07
CA ALA A 18 -12.47 0.44 -0.27
C ALA A 18 -11.90 -0.40 0.89
N LYS A 19 -11.05 -1.37 0.55
CA LYS A 19 -10.20 -2.06 1.51
C LYS A 19 -8.85 -1.36 1.56
N TYR A 20 -8.21 -1.36 2.72
CA TYR A 20 -6.84 -0.91 2.84
C TYR A 20 -6.10 -1.72 3.88
N THR A 21 -4.80 -1.79 3.72
CA THR A 21 -3.94 -2.43 4.69
C THR A 21 -3.51 -1.40 5.72
N LEU A 22 -3.47 -1.78 6.97
CA LEU A 22 -2.82 -1.00 8.02
C LEU A 22 -1.31 -1.19 7.98
N GLY A 23 -0.74 -0.96 6.84
CA GLY A 23 0.63 -0.56 6.82
C GLY A 23 0.64 0.93 7.08
N VAL A 24 1.39 1.37 8.05
CA VAL A 24 1.67 2.77 8.20
C VAL A 24 2.28 3.23 6.89
N LYS A 25 1.72 4.28 6.29
CA LYS A 25 2.22 4.87 5.06
C LYS A 25 3.65 5.31 5.30
N ASP A 26 4.61 4.47 4.88
CA ASP A 26 6.02 4.77 4.99
C ASP A 26 6.52 5.34 3.67
N THR A 27 7.23 6.45 3.75
CA THR A 27 8.11 6.92 2.68
C THR A 27 9.55 6.53 2.99
N ILE A 28 10.39 6.35 1.97
CA ILE A 28 11.82 6.11 2.21
C ILE A 28 12.40 7.26 3.05
N GLY A 29 12.95 6.92 4.21
CA GLY A 29 13.51 7.87 5.16
C GLY A 29 12.54 8.42 6.21
N THR A 30 11.27 8.01 6.18
CA THR A 30 10.30 8.35 7.22
C THR A 30 9.54 7.09 7.62
N GLU A 31 9.99 6.45 8.70
CA GLU A 31 9.36 5.24 9.21
C GLU A 31 8.40 5.56 10.35
N HIS A 32 7.16 5.14 10.22
CA HIS A 32 6.15 5.20 11.27
C HIS A 32 5.98 3.82 11.91
N THR A 33 5.81 3.75 13.19
CA THR A 33 5.80 2.49 13.93
C THR A 33 4.43 2.06 14.42
N ASN A 34 3.48 3.00 14.56
CA ASN A 34 2.19 2.74 15.15
C ASN A 34 1.08 3.60 14.54
N LEU A 35 -0.11 3.04 14.46
CA LEU A 35 -1.33 3.74 14.08
C LEU A 35 -2.32 3.77 15.24
N ASN A 36 -2.79 4.95 15.61
CA ASN A 36 -3.81 5.10 16.65
C ASN A 36 -5.22 4.92 16.08
N VAL A 37 -5.98 4.05 16.72
CA VAL A 37 -7.41 3.86 16.45
C VAL A 37 -8.21 4.69 17.46
N ARG A 38 -9.12 5.51 16.97
CA ARG A 38 -9.79 6.56 17.74
C ARG A 38 -11.30 6.46 17.66
N THR A 39 -11.95 7.03 18.66
CA THR A 39 -13.42 7.05 18.76
C THR A 39 -14.08 8.07 17.85
N GLN A 40 -13.38 9.15 17.49
CA GLN A 40 -13.88 10.23 16.63
C GLN A 40 -12.79 10.70 15.65
N ALA A 41 -13.18 11.41 14.60
CA ALA A 41 -12.31 11.91 13.54
C ALA A 41 -11.44 13.11 13.96
N THR A 42 -10.73 12.99 15.07
CA THR A 42 -9.82 14.02 15.61
C THR A 42 -8.68 13.43 16.42
N THR A 43 -7.54 14.08 16.42
CA THR A 43 -6.36 13.67 17.19
C THR A 43 -6.55 13.81 18.70
N SER A 44 -7.49 14.63 19.15
CA SER A 44 -7.83 14.83 20.56
C SER A 44 -8.82 13.81 21.12
N SER A 45 -9.47 13.01 20.27
CA SER A 45 -10.43 12.00 20.73
C SER A 45 -9.74 10.82 21.43
N THR A 46 -10.52 10.08 22.20
CA THR A 46 -10.02 8.91 22.92
C THR A 46 -9.35 7.92 21.97
N LYS A 47 -8.12 7.54 22.31
CA LYS A 47 -7.40 6.46 21.67
C LYS A 47 -7.79 5.16 22.36
N ILE A 48 -8.46 4.28 21.66
CA ILE A 48 -8.94 3.00 22.19
C ILE A 48 -8.03 1.84 21.83
N HIS A 49 -7.20 2.01 20.78
CA HIS A 49 -6.23 1.00 20.37
C HIS A 49 -5.07 1.64 19.62
N THR A 50 -3.95 0.94 19.57
CA THR A 50 -2.80 1.27 18.73
C THR A 50 -2.38 0.02 17.98
N THR A 51 -2.44 0.07 16.66
CA THR A 51 -1.91 -1.01 15.82
C THR A 51 -0.40 -0.84 15.66
N LYS A 52 0.31 -1.94 15.67
CA LYS A 52 1.74 -1.92 15.38
C LYS A 52 1.97 -1.99 13.87
N LYS A 53 3.07 -1.42 13.41
CA LYS A 53 3.63 -1.67 12.08
C LYS A 53 3.68 -3.19 11.85
N TYR A 54 3.34 -3.63 10.64
CA TYR A 54 3.28 -5.05 10.26
C TYR A 54 2.22 -5.90 10.99
N SER A 55 1.24 -5.29 11.63
CA SER A 55 0.08 -6.04 12.07
C SER A 55 -0.76 -6.42 10.85
N ASN A 56 -1.15 -7.70 10.74
CA ASN A 56 -2.02 -8.21 9.66
C ASN A 56 -3.45 -7.69 9.82
N GLN A 57 -3.61 -6.36 9.84
CA GLN A 57 -4.90 -5.71 9.98
C GLN A 57 -5.20 -4.91 8.73
N SER A 58 -6.35 -5.16 8.15
CA SER A 58 -6.94 -4.33 7.12
C SER A 58 -8.32 -3.89 7.56
N PHE A 59 -8.80 -2.74 7.07
CA PHE A 59 -10.10 -2.21 7.41
C PHE A 59 -10.94 -1.95 6.16
N ILE A 60 -12.25 -2.02 6.34
CA ILE A 60 -13.21 -1.55 5.34
C ILE A 60 -13.48 -0.08 5.63
N ILE A 61 -13.23 0.78 4.67
CA ILE A 61 -13.53 2.21 4.76
C ILE A 61 -15.03 2.38 4.55
N LEU A 62 -15.69 3.00 5.53
CA LEU A 62 -17.11 3.37 5.47
C LEU A 62 -17.32 4.81 5.02
N GLY A 63 -16.30 5.65 5.16
CA GLY A 63 -16.34 7.07 4.81
C GLY A 63 -15.08 7.80 5.21
N LYS A 64 -15.03 9.09 4.93
CA LYS A 64 -13.95 9.99 5.35
C LYS A 64 -14.54 11.20 6.04
N GLU A 65 -14.02 11.53 7.22
CA GLU A 65 -14.39 12.72 8.00
C GLU A 65 -13.10 13.44 8.38
N ASN A 66 -12.94 14.69 7.96
CA ASN A 66 -11.69 15.43 8.08
C ASN A 66 -10.50 14.62 7.47
N ASP A 67 -9.39 14.53 8.19
CA ASP A 67 -8.21 13.73 7.82
C ASP A 67 -8.25 12.29 8.39
N PHE A 68 -9.45 11.75 8.61
CA PHE A 68 -9.64 10.41 9.15
C PHE A 68 -10.56 9.58 8.26
N TYR A 69 -10.21 8.31 8.11
CA TYR A 69 -11.14 7.31 7.60
C TYR A 69 -12.01 6.79 8.74
N LYS A 70 -13.31 6.82 8.53
CA LYS A 70 -14.30 6.05 9.27
C LYS A 70 -14.19 4.61 8.79
N VAL A 71 -13.92 3.69 9.69
CA VAL A 71 -13.65 2.29 9.34
C VAL A 71 -14.50 1.35 10.17
N GLN A 72 -14.85 0.22 9.59
CA GLN A 72 -15.60 -0.81 10.29
C GLN A 72 -14.80 -1.39 11.45
N SER A 73 -15.49 -1.78 12.51
CA SER A 73 -14.92 -2.37 13.72
C SER A 73 -15.76 -3.58 14.14
N ASP A 74 -15.16 -4.54 14.84
CA ASP A 74 -15.88 -5.63 15.50
C ASP A 74 -16.43 -5.21 16.87
N ALA A 75 -16.19 -3.97 17.29
CA ALA A 75 -16.57 -3.45 18.59
C ALA A 75 -17.66 -2.39 18.46
N VAL A 76 -18.64 -2.50 19.34
CA VAL A 76 -19.62 -1.43 19.59
C VAL A 76 -19.06 -0.52 20.67
N LEU A 77 -18.99 0.78 20.39
CA LEU A 77 -18.60 1.76 21.39
C LEU A 77 -19.80 2.14 22.28
N THR A 78 -19.50 2.63 23.48
CA THR A 78 -20.49 3.27 24.36
C THR A 78 -21.15 4.46 23.64
N ASP A 79 -22.35 4.87 24.08
CA ASP A 79 -23.10 5.96 23.43
C ASP A 79 -22.31 7.29 23.40
N ASP A 80 -21.50 7.54 24.41
CA ASP A 80 -20.57 8.68 24.48
C ASP A 80 -19.28 8.45 23.68
N ARG A 81 -19.13 7.25 23.09
CA ARG A 81 -17.96 6.81 22.33
C ARG A 81 -16.63 6.92 23.08
N SER A 82 -16.65 6.78 24.39
CA SER A 82 -15.45 6.88 25.22
C SER A 82 -14.72 5.56 25.41
N SER A 83 -15.42 4.42 25.24
CA SER A 83 -14.89 3.08 25.46
C SER A 83 -15.63 2.03 24.64
N ILE A 84 -15.12 0.80 24.65
CA ILE A 84 -15.76 -0.36 24.03
C ILE A 84 -16.85 -0.88 24.97
N ALA A 85 -18.09 -0.90 24.50
CA ALA A 85 -19.24 -1.46 25.22
C ALA A 85 -19.33 -2.98 25.05
N SER A 86 -19.14 -3.48 23.82
CA SER A 86 -19.19 -4.90 23.50
C SER A 86 -18.37 -5.25 22.26
N VAL A 87 -18.04 -6.53 22.10
CA VAL A 87 -17.36 -7.09 20.95
C VAL A 87 -18.23 -8.23 20.40
N GLY A 88 -18.39 -8.27 19.07
CA GLY A 88 -19.15 -9.34 18.41
C GLY A 88 -20.67 -9.24 18.54
N ASN A 89 -21.19 -8.12 19.02
CA ASN A 89 -22.62 -7.82 19.00
C ASN A 89 -22.92 -6.96 17.76
N TYR A 90 -23.49 -7.56 16.74
CA TYR A 90 -23.62 -7.01 15.38
C TYR A 90 -24.62 -5.84 15.32
N ASP A 91 -24.20 -4.66 15.76
CA ASP A 91 -24.86 -3.38 15.49
C ASP A 91 -24.00 -2.55 14.54
N TYR A 92 -24.13 -2.82 13.25
CA TYR A 92 -23.26 -2.26 12.21
C TYR A 92 -23.28 -0.73 12.16
N ASP A 93 -24.37 -0.09 12.54
CA ASP A 93 -24.46 1.37 12.55
C ASP A 93 -23.57 2.01 13.62
N LYS A 94 -23.21 1.24 14.66
CA LYS A 94 -22.37 1.66 15.77
C LYS A 94 -20.97 1.06 15.74
N MET A 95 -20.74 0.06 14.90
CA MET A 95 -19.48 -0.69 14.82
C MET A 95 -18.47 0.00 13.89
N TYR A 96 -18.04 1.18 14.25
CA TYR A 96 -17.03 1.91 13.51
C TYR A 96 -16.09 2.69 14.43
N VAL A 97 -14.91 2.96 13.92
CA VAL A 97 -13.83 3.72 14.57
C VAL A 97 -13.14 4.59 13.51
N TYR A 98 -12.13 5.34 13.93
CA TYR A 98 -11.40 6.25 13.04
C TYR A 98 -9.91 5.99 13.09
N VAL A 99 -9.29 6.05 11.91
CA VAL A 99 -7.84 6.02 11.70
C VAL A 99 -7.42 7.19 10.83
N SER A 100 -6.24 7.75 11.07
CA SER A 100 -5.77 8.88 10.28
C SER A 100 -5.49 8.46 8.83
N ALA A 101 -6.08 9.18 7.88
CA ALA A 101 -5.89 8.95 6.45
C ALA A 101 -4.44 9.24 6.00
N ASN A 102 -3.70 10.05 6.78
CA ASN A 102 -2.31 10.40 6.47
C ASN A 102 -1.33 9.23 6.67
N TYR A 103 -1.75 8.18 7.41
CA TYR A 103 -0.90 7.05 7.77
C TYR A 103 -1.42 5.71 7.27
N VAL A 104 -2.42 5.72 6.41
CA VAL A 104 -3.08 4.52 5.90
C VAL A 104 -3.07 4.55 4.38
N GLU A 105 -2.69 3.43 3.78
CA GLU A 105 -2.74 3.25 2.33
C GLU A 105 -4.04 2.57 1.93
N VAL A 106 -4.69 3.12 0.90
CA VAL A 106 -5.87 2.50 0.29
C VAL A 106 -5.40 1.53 -0.79
N VAL A 107 -5.70 0.24 -0.61
CA VAL A 107 -5.24 -0.83 -1.52
C VAL A 107 -6.30 -1.30 -2.50
N LEU A 108 -7.57 -1.00 -2.26
CA LEU A 108 -8.68 -1.30 -3.17
C LEU A 108 -9.66 -0.15 -3.20
N GLU A 109 -10.06 0.25 -4.40
CA GLU A 109 -11.09 1.26 -4.62
C GLU A 109 -12.48 0.68 -4.44
N GLY A 110 -13.34 1.38 -3.70
CA GLY A 110 -14.76 1.06 -3.58
C GLY A 110 -15.61 1.72 -4.66
N LYS A 111 -16.81 1.22 -4.89
CA LYS A 111 -17.78 1.78 -5.87
C LYS A 111 -18.19 3.22 -5.58
N ASN A 112 -18.16 3.64 -4.32
CA ASN A 112 -18.50 5.01 -3.90
C ASN A 112 -17.34 6.00 -4.08
N GLY A 113 -16.23 5.59 -4.69
CA GLY A 113 -15.08 6.42 -4.98
C GLY A 113 -14.18 6.71 -3.77
N ILE A 114 -14.44 6.13 -2.60
CA ILE A 114 -13.54 6.24 -1.46
C ILE A 114 -12.26 5.47 -1.78
N GLY A 115 -11.12 6.14 -1.64
CA GLY A 115 -9.82 5.59 -2.00
C GLY A 115 -9.46 5.75 -3.47
N LYS A 116 -10.27 6.48 -4.24
CA LYS A 116 -9.96 6.76 -5.64
C LYS A 116 -8.81 7.76 -5.73
N ASN A 117 -7.74 7.34 -6.39
CA ASN A 117 -6.70 8.25 -6.81
C ASN A 117 -7.08 8.99 -8.10
N GLU A 118 -6.63 10.21 -8.25
CA GLU A 118 -6.74 10.91 -9.52
C GLU A 118 -5.97 10.15 -10.61
N GLU A 119 -6.48 10.21 -11.84
CA GLU A 119 -5.78 9.63 -12.98
C GLU A 119 -4.42 10.31 -13.17
N VAL A 120 -3.37 9.51 -13.14
CA VAL A 120 -2.00 10.01 -13.38
C VAL A 120 -1.82 10.26 -14.86
N LYS A 121 -1.61 11.53 -15.23
CA LYS A 121 -1.29 11.95 -16.60
C LYS A 121 0.19 12.20 -16.72
N VAL A 122 0.85 11.41 -17.56
CA VAL A 122 2.29 11.54 -17.84
C VAL A 122 2.48 12.54 -18.99
N PRO A 123 3.22 13.63 -18.79
CA PRO A 123 3.55 14.56 -19.87
C PRO A 123 4.37 13.87 -20.97
N ASP A 124 4.15 14.25 -22.22
CA ASP A 124 4.88 13.69 -23.37
C ASP A 124 6.40 13.87 -23.27
N SER A 125 6.86 14.93 -22.61
CA SER A 125 8.28 15.22 -22.40
C SER A 125 9.03 14.20 -21.53
N VAL A 126 8.32 13.41 -20.72
CA VAL A 126 8.91 12.42 -19.80
C VAL A 126 8.34 11.02 -19.97
N LYS A 127 7.51 10.78 -20.98
CA LYS A 127 6.80 9.51 -21.16
C LYS A 127 7.71 8.28 -21.32
N ASP A 128 8.95 8.48 -21.77
CA ASP A 128 9.92 7.41 -21.96
C ASP A 128 11.10 7.50 -20.96
N ALA A 129 10.91 8.24 -19.87
CA ALA A 129 11.99 8.50 -18.92
C ALA A 129 12.25 7.37 -17.92
N VAL A 130 11.29 6.46 -17.72
CA VAL A 130 11.43 5.33 -16.79
C VAL A 130 11.37 4.03 -17.57
N GLU A 131 12.38 3.18 -17.39
CA GLU A 131 12.35 1.79 -17.86
C GLU A 131 12.49 0.83 -16.67
N TYR A 132 11.83 -0.30 -16.76
CA TYR A 132 11.84 -1.30 -15.69
C TYR A 132 11.56 -2.70 -16.21
N GLU A 133 12.05 -3.69 -15.46
CA GLU A 133 11.83 -5.10 -15.72
C GLU A 133 11.50 -5.86 -14.45
N GLY A 134 10.79 -6.97 -14.57
CA GLY A 134 10.42 -7.85 -13.49
C GLY A 134 10.99 -9.25 -13.66
N CYS A 135 11.48 -9.84 -12.58
CA CYS A 135 11.81 -11.26 -12.52
C CYS A 135 10.55 -12.03 -12.06
N VAL A 136 9.96 -12.78 -12.97
CA VAL A 136 8.72 -13.53 -12.75
C VAL A 136 9.03 -14.95 -12.29
N GLN A 137 8.33 -15.41 -11.29
CA GLN A 137 8.46 -16.77 -10.75
C GLN A 137 8.38 -17.83 -11.84
N GLY A 138 9.41 -18.66 -11.92
CA GLY A 138 9.51 -19.76 -12.89
C GLY A 138 9.85 -19.33 -14.33
N SER A 139 9.82 -18.03 -14.64
CA SER A 139 10.12 -17.49 -15.99
C SER A 139 11.40 -16.67 -16.06
N GLY A 140 11.85 -16.10 -14.92
CA GLY A 140 13.00 -15.22 -14.87
C GLY A 140 12.69 -13.78 -15.29
N TRP A 141 13.71 -13.05 -15.74
CA TRP A 141 13.59 -11.65 -16.15
C TRP A 141 12.82 -11.51 -17.47
N ASN A 142 11.83 -10.63 -17.47
CA ASN A 142 11.14 -10.19 -18.67
C ASN A 142 11.97 -9.12 -19.41
N ASP A 143 11.55 -8.77 -20.62
CA ASP A 143 12.14 -7.62 -21.31
C ASP A 143 11.83 -6.31 -20.55
N TYR A 144 12.71 -5.32 -20.68
CA TYR A 144 12.46 -3.98 -20.20
C TYR A 144 11.23 -3.37 -20.86
N VAL A 145 10.39 -2.78 -20.04
CA VAL A 145 9.21 -2.00 -20.46
C VAL A 145 9.35 -0.55 -20.02
N GLN A 146 8.50 0.32 -20.55
CA GLN A 146 8.54 1.76 -20.29
C GLN A 146 7.19 2.24 -19.78
N ASN A 147 7.20 3.39 -19.21
CA ASN A 147 6.10 4.16 -18.61
C ASN A 147 4.69 3.60 -18.85
N GLY A 148 4.09 3.06 -17.81
CA GLY A 148 2.73 2.54 -17.81
C GLY A 148 2.53 1.16 -18.45
N GLN A 149 3.57 0.59 -19.07
CA GLN A 149 3.54 -0.80 -19.51
C GLN A 149 3.72 -1.73 -18.28
N ILE A 150 3.27 -2.96 -18.41
CA ILE A 150 3.27 -3.92 -17.30
C ILE A 150 4.61 -4.68 -17.28
N ALA A 151 5.34 -4.59 -16.16
CA ALA A 151 6.43 -5.50 -15.86
C ALA A 151 5.91 -6.58 -14.90
N GLY A 152 5.95 -7.83 -15.32
CA GLY A 152 5.36 -8.96 -14.61
C GLY A 152 4.16 -9.57 -15.33
N THR A 153 3.25 -10.17 -14.60
CA THR A 153 2.07 -10.85 -15.17
C THR A 153 0.79 -10.50 -14.40
N THR A 154 -0.34 -10.48 -15.11
CA THR A 154 -1.66 -10.36 -14.49
C THR A 154 -2.51 -11.57 -14.88
N GLY A 155 -3.31 -12.08 -13.94
CA GLY A 155 -4.21 -13.22 -14.19
C GLY A 155 -3.55 -14.59 -14.34
N GLN A 156 -2.23 -14.70 -14.14
CA GLN A 156 -1.49 -15.95 -14.23
C GLN A 156 -1.10 -16.54 -12.87
N ASN A 157 -1.35 -15.81 -11.82
CA ASN A 157 -0.98 -16.17 -10.44
C ASN A 157 0.54 -16.44 -10.25
N LEU A 158 1.37 -15.73 -11.01
CA LEU A 158 2.82 -15.79 -10.90
C LEU A 158 3.32 -14.55 -10.17
N ALA A 159 4.17 -14.77 -9.16
CA ALA A 159 4.74 -13.70 -8.37
C ALA A 159 5.90 -12.99 -9.07
N LEU A 160 6.10 -11.70 -8.78
CA LEU A 160 7.37 -11.02 -9.00
C LEU A 160 8.32 -11.35 -7.83
N ASN A 161 9.51 -11.80 -8.18
CA ASN A 161 10.56 -12.10 -7.21
C ASN A 161 11.56 -10.95 -7.07
N ALA A 162 11.82 -10.24 -8.16
CA ALA A 162 12.72 -9.08 -8.18
C ALA A 162 12.30 -8.08 -9.25
N VAL A 163 12.80 -6.85 -9.11
CA VAL A 163 12.62 -5.76 -10.08
C VAL A 163 13.91 -5.00 -10.29
N LYS A 164 14.07 -4.41 -11.49
CA LYS A 164 15.05 -3.38 -11.79
C LYS A 164 14.33 -2.19 -12.37
N ILE A 165 14.71 -1.00 -11.94
CA ILE A 165 14.11 0.26 -12.39
C ILE A 165 15.22 1.25 -12.70
N ASN A 166 15.12 1.96 -13.82
CA ASN A 166 16.14 2.87 -14.27
C ASN A 166 15.53 4.16 -14.85
N ILE A 167 16.25 5.27 -14.71
CA ILE A 167 15.89 6.54 -15.35
C ILE A 167 16.69 6.70 -16.65
N LYS A 168 16.00 7.11 -17.69
CA LYS A 168 16.57 7.47 -18.99
C LYS A 168 16.25 8.91 -19.36
N ASN A 169 17.16 9.53 -20.08
CA ASN A 169 16.92 10.82 -20.74
C ASN A 169 16.53 11.98 -19.80
N LEU A 170 16.78 11.87 -18.49
CA LEU A 170 16.66 12.97 -17.55
C LEU A 170 18.02 13.23 -16.90
N GLU A 171 18.57 14.42 -17.19
CA GLU A 171 19.86 14.83 -16.62
C GLU A 171 19.71 15.18 -15.14
N GLN A 172 20.63 14.71 -14.31
CA GLN A 172 20.68 14.97 -12.86
C GLN A 172 19.46 14.41 -12.09
N VAL A 173 18.79 13.41 -12.67
CA VAL A 173 17.74 12.62 -12.01
C VAL A 173 18.12 11.16 -12.04
N GLY A 174 18.12 10.53 -10.90
CA GLY A 174 18.27 9.09 -10.69
C GLY A 174 17.04 8.51 -10.00
N ILE A 175 17.08 7.25 -9.67
CA ILE A 175 16.00 6.57 -8.99
C ILE A 175 16.54 5.71 -7.84
N GLU A 176 15.85 5.73 -6.72
CA GLU A 176 16.09 4.89 -5.56
C GLU A 176 14.86 4.05 -5.27
N TYR A 177 15.05 2.78 -5.01
CA TYR A 177 13.93 1.87 -4.72
C TYR A 177 14.35 0.71 -3.82
N ARG A 178 13.35 0.09 -3.22
CA ARG A 178 13.52 -1.13 -2.42
C ARG A 178 12.27 -1.98 -2.45
N SER A 179 12.44 -3.27 -2.20
CA SER A 179 11.36 -4.24 -2.09
C SER A 179 11.23 -4.77 -0.67
N HIS A 180 9.98 -4.99 -0.24
CA HIS A 180 9.67 -5.86 0.88
C HIS A 180 9.49 -7.27 0.33
N VAL A 181 10.34 -8.18 0.79
CA VAL A 181 10.39 -9.55 0.30
C VAL A 181 9.81 -10.49 1.35
N SER A 182 8.98 -11.43 0.94
CA SER A 182 8.39 -12.43 1.83
C SER A 182 9.46 -13.18 2.61
N ASN A 183 9.22 -13.42 3.88
CA ASN A 183 10.16 -14.05 4.84
C ASN A 183 11.48 -13.28 5.12
N VAL A 184 11.76 -12.19 4.40
CA VAL A 184 13.00 -11.40 4.53
C VAL A 184 12.71 -10.01 5.11
N GLY A 185 11.63 -9.36 4.67
CA GLY A 185 11.30 -8.00 5.03
C GLY A 185 11.87 -6.97 4.04
N TRP A 186 11.98 -5.69 4.47
CA TRP A 186 12.55 -4.63 3.66
C TRP A 186 14.03 -4.84 3.41
N GLN A 187 14.38 -4.82 2.13
CA GLN A 187 15.78 -4.83 1.70
C GLN A 187 16.39 -3.42 1.75
N ASN A 188 17.70 -3.36 1.58
CA ASN A 188 18.39 -2.08 1.42
C ASN A 188 17.89 -1.35 0.16
N VAL A 189 17.96 -0.02 0.20
CA VAL A 189 17.70 0.81 -0.97
C VAL A 189 18.78 0.56 -2.02
N VAL A 190 18.37 0.40 -3.25
CA VAL A 190 19.22 0.28 -4.43
C VAL A 190 18.94 1.42 -5.41
N THR A 191 19.81 1.62 -6.38
CA THR A 191 19.73 2.71 -7.36
C THR A 191 19.81 2.19 -8.79
N ASP A 192 19.31 2.96 -9.70
CA ASP A 192 19.51 2.90 -11.16
C ASP A 192 19.88 1.51 -11.72
N GLY A 193 18.89 0.69 -12.01
CA GLY A 193 19.05 -0.62 -12.64
C GLY A 193 19.60 -1.74 -11.74
N GLN A 194 19.92 -1.48 -10.47
CA GLN A 194 20.31 -2.53 -9.54
C GLN A 194 19.10 -3.40 -9.15
N THR A 195 19.34 -4.67 -8.85
CA THR A 195 18.28 -5.59 -8.45
C THR A 195 17.75 -5.28 -7.05
N SER A 196 16.41 -5.20 -6.91
CA SER A 196 15.70 -5.24 -5.64
C SER A 196 14.75 -6.43 -5.65
N GLY A 197 14.87 -7.32 -4.66
CA GLY A 197 14.10 -8.56 -4.60
C GLY A 197 14.98 -9.79 -4.43
N ASP A 198 14.45 -10.97 -4.76
CA ASP A 198 15.12 -12.26 -4.65
C ASP A 198 15.24 -12.94 -6.02
N GLU A 199 16.40 -12.76 -6.69
CA GLU A 199 16.68 -13.38 -8.00
C GLU A 199 16.75 -14.92 -7.93
N SER A 200 16.92 -15.51 -6.74
CA SER A 200 16.85 -16.96 -6.58
C SER A 200 15.44 -17.54 -6.73
N GLN A 201 14.45 -16.65 -6.78
CA GLN A 201 13.02 -16.96 -6.89
C GLN A 201 12.46 -17.81 -5.72
N SER A 202 13.15 -17.82 -4.60
CA SER A 202 12.70 -18.52 -3.39
C SER A 202 11.63 -17.72 -2.63
N ASN A 203 11.65 -16.39 -2.78
CA ASN A 203 10.74 -15.46 -2.12
C ASN A 203 10.18 -14.46 -3.15
N TRP A 204 9.01 -13.92 -2.86
CA TRP A 204 8.34 -12.93 -3.72
C TRP A 204 8.32 -11.54 -3.08
N ILE A 205 8.14 -10.54 -3.92
CA ILE A 205 7.90 -9.16 -3.48
C ILE A 205 6.47 -9.06 -2.94
N GLU A 206 6.31 -8.43 -1.77
CA GLU A 206 5.02 -8.08 -1.18
C GLU A 206 4.69 -6.60 -1.34
N ALA A 207 5.72 -5.74 -1.37
CA ALA A 207 5.56 -4.31 -1.57
C ALA A 207 6.85 -3.69 -2.14
N ILE A 208 6.70 -2.52 -2.77
CA ILE A 208 7.81 -1.71 -3.26
C ILE A 208 7.68 -0.27 -2.79
N GLN A 209 8.81 0.42 -2.72
CA GLN A 209 8.90 1.86 -2.57
C GLN A 209 9.89 2.40 -3.61
N VAL A 210 9.48 3.47 -4.30
CA VAL A 210 10.27 4.05 -5.38
C VAL A 210 10.27 5.57 -5.24
N LYS A 211 11.42 6.22 -5.32
CA LYS A 211 11.53 7.69 -5.35
C LYS A 211 12.62 8.14 -6.31
N LEU A 212 12.51 9.35 -6.76
CA LEU A 212 13.57 9.99 -7.55
C LEU A 212 14.71 10.48 -6.63
N SER A 213 15.90 10.55 -7.20
CA SER A 213 17.12 11.06 -6.56
C SER A 213 17.88 12.00 -7.51
N GLY A 214 18.89 12.68 -6.99
CA GLY A 214 19.69 13.64 -7.76
C GLY A 214 19.21 15.09 -7.62
N ASP A 215 20.01 16.03 -8.18
CA ASP A 215 19.82 17.48 -7.94
C ASP A 215 18.50 18.02 -8.50
N LYS A 216 17.97 17.40 -9.55
CA LYS A 216 16.69 17.78 -10.17
C LYS A 216 15.52 16.84 -9.85
N ALA A 217 15.67 15.96 -8.88
CA ALA A 217 14.60 15.06 -8.47
C ALA A 217 13.32 15.80 -8.05
N SER A 218 13.46 16.98 -7.42
CA SER A 218 12.33 17.80 -6.98
C SER A 218 11.50 18.43 -8.11
N ASP A 219 12.01 18.42 -9.34
CA ASP A 219 11.30 18.96 -10.51
C ASP A 219 10.27 17.98 -11.06
N TYR A 220 10.27 16.75 -10.57
CA TYR A 220 9.45 15.65 -11.07
C TYR A 220 8.79 14.87 -9.94
N ASP A 221 7.69 14.23 -10.26
CA ASP A 221 7.03 13.24 -9.43
C ASP A 221 7.07 11.86 -10.10
N ILE A 222 7.34 10.82 -9.32
CA ILE A 222 7.20 9.44 -9.80
C ILE A 222 5.98 8.79 -9.19
N TYR A 223 5.16 8.18 -10.05
CA TYR A 223 3.99 7.41 -9.66
C TYR A 223 4.17 5.96 -10.06
N TYR A 224 3.75 5.06 -9.21
CA TYR A 224 3.82 3.63 -9.44
C TYR A 224 2.71 2.90 -8.69
N ARG A 225 2.38 1.72 -9.14
CA ARG A 225 1.41 0.85 -8.47
C ARG A 225 1.75 -0.61 -8.66
N SER A 226 1.22 -1.47 -7.79
CA SER A 226 1.42 -2.91 -7.82
C SER A 226 0.11 -3.63 -8.14
N HIS A 227 0.18 -4.67 -8.97
CA HIS A 227 -0.86 -5.68 -9.07
C HIS A 227 -0.56 -6.76 -8.04
N VAL A 228 -1.48 -6.97 -7.10
CA VAL A 228 -1.30 -7.89 -5.99
C VAL A 228 -2.25 -9.08 -6.14
N ALA A 229 -1.75 -10.27 -5.82
CA ALA A 229 -2.54 -11.49 -5.82
C ALA A 229 -3.84 -11.31 -5.02
N GLU A 230 -4.95 -11.79 -5.57
CA GLU A 230 -6.31 -11.71 -5.01
C GLU A 230 -6.91 -10.30 -4.89
N MET A 231 -6.12 -9.24 -5.08
CA MET A 231 -6.58 -7.84 -4.96
C MET A 231 -6.63 -7.10 -6.30
N GLY A 232 -5.78 -7.48 -7.26
CA GLY A 232 -5.65 -6.75 -8.52
C GLY A 232 -4.76 -5.52 -8.40
N TRP A 233 -4.99 -4.52 -9.26
CA TRP A 233 -4.24 -3.26 -9.23
C TRP A 233 -4.64 -2.44 -8.01
N LEU A 234 -3.62 -2.03 -7.24
CA LEU A 234 -3.77 -1.08 -6.15
C LEU A 234 -3.82 0.36 -6.68
N ASP A 235 -4.15 1.29 -5.80
CA ASP A 235 -4.04 2.72 -6.08
C ASP A 235 -2.59 3.15 -6.34
N TRP A 236 -2.43 4.30 -7.00
CA TRP A 236 -1.13 4.87 -7.27
C TRP A 236 -0.44 5.35 -6.00
N ALA A 237 0.79 4.90 -5.83
CA ALA A 237 1.74 5.43 -4.86
C ALA A 237 2.64 6.49 -5.51
N LYS A 238 3.17 7.42 -4.73
CA LYS A 238 3.94 8.56 -5.19
C LYS A 238 5.20 8.75 -4.35
N ASN A 239 6.34 9.05 -4.97
CA ASN A 239 7.55 9.59 -4.32
C ASN A 239 7.98 8.87 -3.03
N GLY A 240 8.11 7.55 -3.08
CA GLY A 240 8.56 6.73 -1.95
C GLY A 240 7.43 6.22 -1.05
N GLU A 241 6.17 6.48 -1.39
CA GLU A 241 5.04 5.85 -0.73
C GLU A 241 5.06 4.34 -0.97
N LEU A 242 4.44 3.58 -0.10
CA LEU A 242 4.35 2.13 -0.24
C LEU A 242 3.34 1.74 -1.32
N SER A 243 3.71 0.84 -2.22
CA SER A 243 2.78 0.12 -3.09
C SER A 243 2.91 -1.38 -2.86
N GLY A 244 1.82 -2.02 -2.46
CA GLY A 244 1.80 -3.44 -2.10
C GLY A 244 1.12 -3.70 -0.76
N THR A 245 1.36 -4.90 -0.22
CA THR A 245 0.67 -5.39 0.98
C THR A 245 1.68 -5.96 1.99
N GLN A 246 2.57 -5.12 2.45
CA GLN A 246 3.65 -5.47 3.34
C GLN A 246 3.21 -6.34 4.54
N GLY A 247 3.77 -7.55 4.66
CA GLY A 247 3.52 -8.45 5.79
C GLY A 247 2.20 -9.21 5.75
N TYR A 248 1.49 -9.20 4.62
CA TYR A 248 0.22 -9.92 4.43
C TYR A 248 0.38 -11.22 3.64
N ALA A 249 1.57 -11.57 3.24
CA ALA A 249 1.89 -12.73 2.40
C ALA A 249 1.19 -12.73 1.02
N TYR A 250 0.72 -11.58 0.53
CA TYR A 250 0.21 -11.46 -0.83
C TYR A 250 1.34 -11.04 -1.76
N ALA A 251 1.51 -11.81 -2.82
CA ALA A 251 2.55 -11.54 -3.81
C ALA A 251 2.18 -10.36 -4.72
N VAL A 252 3.12 -9.46 -4.96
CA VAL A 252 3.07 -8.58 -6.12
C VAL A 252 3.30 -9.45 -7.36
N GLN A 253 2.46 -9.28 -8.37
CA GLN A 253 2.49 -10.04 -9.62
C GLN A 253 2.96 -9.18 -10.80
N ALA A 254 2.76 -7.86 -10.70
CA ALA A 254 3.21 -6.88 -11.68
C ALA A 254 3.36 -5.48 -11.06
N ILE A 255 4.12 -4.64 -11.71
CA ILE A 255 4.22 -3.21 -11.44
C ILE A 255 3.98 -2.42 -12.72
#